data_3c33437e6c879ba105d12a7c10b3cab7
#
_entry.id   3c33437e6c879ba105d12a7c10b3cab7
#
_cell.length_a   1.000
_cell.length_b   1.000
_cell.length_c   1.000
_cell.angle_alpha   90.00
_cell.angle_beta   90.00
_cell.angle_gamma   90.00
#
_symmetry.space_group_name_H-M   'P 1'
#
loop_
_entity.id
_entity.type
_entity.pdbx_description
1 polymer ?
#
loop_
_entity_poly.entity_id
_entity_poly.type
_entity_poly.pdbx_seq_one_letter_code
_entity_poly.pdbx_strand_id
1 'polypeptide(L)'
;MLDYWRKVCYTLLIEQITKTAEKGGFLLNNRDQFKRILNYLSALVIICAFMKCFDTVWNNYYNKAMRDPFWHNGNILMVAIYAVLYISMAKTFNGFRLGYDKFTGLFGSQVLGVLGANFIEFILVSLIGRGRLNIAPILVMTVIQVAIAFAWSYVFTWIYQAVYPPRRMIIVYGNKNAKYLVSKMSVRNDKYRICASISCEESLEDIEREILKHEAVIISDIPNDLRNKLLKFTFENSIRTYINPKLSDIIVRGAEDFHLFDTPLLLARNDGLRWEQRAVKRILDIVLSAAALVVASPFM
;
A
#
# COMPACT_ATOMS: atom_id res chain seq x y z
N MET A 1 9.25 -7.56 -30.23
CA MET A 1 8.13 -6.66 -30.55
C MET A 1 7.61 -5.91 -29.30
N LEU A 2 7.41 -6.54 -28.16
CA LEU A 2 7.01 -5.90 -26.89
C LEU A 2 8.03 -4.87 -26.35
N ASP A 3 9.34 -5.12 -26.48
CA ASP A 3 10.38 -4.18 -26.04
C ASP A 3 10.49 -2.93 -26.92
N TYR A 4 10.14 -3.03 -28.18
CA TYR A 4 10.13 -1.90 -29.11
C TYR A 4 8.96 -0.93 -28.76
N TRP A 5 7.77 -1.46 -28.54
CA TRP A 5 6.61 -0.68 -28.10
C TRP A 5 6.80 -0.07 -26.71
N ARG A 6 7.50 -0.79 -25.83
CA ARG A 6 7.90 -0.29 -24.52
C ARG A 6 8.83 0.93 -24.64
N LYS A 7 9.82 0.89 -25.55
CA LYS A 7 10.72 2.03 -25.81
C LYS A 7 9.99 3.21 -26.47
N VAL A 8 9.12 2.97 -27.44
CA VAL A 8 8.39 4.03 -28.16
C VAL A 8 7.38 4.74 -27.24
N CYS A 9 6.57 4.00 -26.46
CA CYS A 9 5.71 4.61 -25.43
C CYS A 9 6.52 5.35 -24.36
N TYR A 10 7.68 4.80 -23.97
CA TYR A 10 8.57 5.41 -23.00
C TYR A 10 9.13 6.75 -23.52
N THR A 11 9.53 6.82 -24.78
CA THR A 11 10.10 8.02 -25.39
C THR A 11 9.04 9.10 -25.59
N LEU A 12 7.87 8.76 -26.11
CA LEU A 12 6.77 9.71 -26.33
C LEU A 12 6.18 10.26 -25.02
N LEU A 13 6.03 9.42 -24.01
CA LEU A 13 5.54 9.85 -22.69
C LEU A 13 6.57 10.70 -21.95
N ILE A 14 7.86 10.36 -22.05
CA ILE A 14 8.95 11.16 -21.45
C ILE A 14 9.07 12.51 -22.16
N GLU A 15 8.95 12.57 -23.48
CA GLU A 15 9.05 13.83 -24.22
C GLU A 15 7.90 14.79 -23.92
N GLN A 16 6.71 14.30 -23.71
CA GLN A 16 5.60 15.12 -23.19
C GLN A 16 5.79 15.54 -21.74
N ILE A 17 6.33 14.68 -20.88
CA ILE A 17 6.57 14.97 -19.46
C ILE A 17 7.76 15.92 -19.28
N THR A 18 8.84 15.79 -20.09
CA THR A 18 10.01 16.69 -20.02
C THR A 18 9.71 18.08 -20.57
N LYS A 19 8.93 18.23 -21.63
CA LYS A 19 8.44 19.53 -22.09
C LYS A 19 7.57 20.27 -21.04
N THR A 20 6.92 19.51 -20.17
CA THR A 20 6.17 20.08 -19.03
C THR A 20 7.09 20.33 -17.82
N ALA A 21 8.22 19.64 -17.70
CA ALA A 21 9.17 19.74 -16.59
C ALA A 21 10.14 20.92 -16.66
N GLU A 22 10.39 21.49 -17.84
CA GLU A 22 11.26 22.66 -18.03
C GLU A 22 10.67 23.99 -17.50
N LYS A 23 9.42 24.01 -17.10
CA LYS A 23 8.77 25.19 -16.48
C LYS A 23 8.80 25.19 -14.94
N GLY A 24 9.99 24.95 -14.38
CA GLY A 24 10.38 25.39 -13.03
C GLY A 24 9.56 24.89 -11.82
N GLY A 25 10.23 24.51 -10.74
CA GLY A 25 9.84 24.51 -9.31
C GLY A 25 8.43 24.11 -8.83
N PHE A 26 7.41 24.41 -9.59
CA PHE A 26 5.99 24.10 -9.34
C PHE A 26 5.61 22.62 -9.57
N LEU A 27 6.45 21.87 -10.27
CA LEU A 27 6.13 20.52 -10.80
C LEU A 27 6.46 19.35 -9.85
N LEU A 28 7.28 19.53 -8.83
CA LEU A 28 7.54 18.46 -7.84
C LEU A 28 6.29 18.19 -7.01
N ASN A 29 5.50 19.22 -6.70
CA ASN A 29 4.22 19.09 -6.01
C ASN A 29 3.15 18.40 -6.90
N ASN A 30 3.17 18.68 -8.21
CA ASN A 30 2.24 18.08 -9.18
C ASN A 30 2.50 16.57 -9.39
N ARG A 31 3.76 16.10 -9.34
CA ARG A 31 4.09 14.68 -9.54
C ARG A 31 3.53 13.79 -8.43
N ASP A 32 3.57 14.24 -7.18
CA ASP A 32 3.00 13.48 -6.06
C ASP A 32 1.47 13.59 -6.00
N GLN A 33 0.89 14.70 -6.47
CA GLN A 33 -0.55 14.84 -6.66
C GLN A 33 -1.06 13.91 -7.77
N PHE A 34 -0.37 13.86 -8.91
CA PHE A 34 -0.74 12.96 -10.01
C PHE A 34 -0.69 11.48 -9.62
N LYS A 35 0.24 11.07 -8.74
CA LYS A 35 0.25 9.72 -8.17
C LYS A 35 -1.01 9.40 -7.39
N ARG A 36 -1.50 10.35 -6.59
CA ARG A 36 -2.74 10.17 -5.82
C ARG A 36 -3.93 10.01 -6.75
N ILE A 37 -4.01 10.84 -7.78
CA ILE A 37 -5.08 10.77 -8.79
C ILE A 37 -5.05 9.42 -9.51
N LEU A 38 -3.87 8.96 -9.96
CA LEU A 38 -3.71 7.65 -10.60
C LEU A 38 -4.16 6.50 -9.68
N ASN A 39 -3.81 6.56 -8.38
CA ASN A 39 -4.23 5.57 -7.40
C ASN A 39 -5.75 5.58 -7.19
N TYR A 40 -6.38 6.75 -7.12
CA TYR A 40 -7.85 6.84 -6.97
C TYR A 40 -8.57 6.36 -8.23
N LEU A 41 -8.08 6.73 -9.42
CA LEU A 41 -8.65 6.25 -10.69
C LEU A 41 -8.52 4.74 -10.82
N SER A 42 -7.35 4.18 -10.50
CA SER A 42 -7.16 2.73 -10.55
C SER A 42 -8.07 1.99 -9.56
N ALA A 43 -8.23 2.52 -8.34
CA ALA A 43 -9.15 1.97 -7.35
C ALA A 43 -10.62 2.05 -7.83
N LEU A 44 -11.02 3.16 -8.42
CA LEU A 44 -12.37 3.32 -8.98
C LEU A 44 -12.66 2.26 -10.03
N VAL A 45 -11.73 2.02 -10.96
CA VAL A 45 -11.89 1.04 -12.04
C VAL A 45 -12.16 -0.36 -11.48
N ILE A 46 -11.36 -0.83 -10.51
CA ILE A 46 -11.55 -2.17 -9.95
C ILE A 46 -12.83 -2.27 -9.12
N ILE A 47 -13.18 -1.22 -8.35
CA ILE A 47 -14.43 -1.17 -7.59
C ILE A 47 -15.62 -1.29 -8.54
N CYS A 48 -15.67 -0.47 -9.61
CA CYS A 48 -16.75 -0.53 -10.60
C CYS A 48 -16.84 -1.90 -11.27
N ALA A 49 -15.71 -2.52 -11.63
CA ALA A 49 -15.67 -3.85 -12.21
C ALA A 49 -16.27 -4.91 -11.28
N PHE A 50 -15.91 -4.88 -10.00
CA PHE A 50 -16.41 -5.83 -9.01
C PHE A 50 -17.89 -5.61 -8.66
N MET A 51 -18.31 -4.34 -8.55
CA MET A 51 -19.74 -4.02 -8.40
C MET A 51 -20.56 -4.58 -9.58
N LYS A 52 -20.04 -4.46 -10.80
CA LYS A 52 -20.73 -5.01 -11.98
C LYS A 52 -20.77 -6.53 -11.98
N CYS A 53 -19.70 -7.21 -11.55
CA CYS A 53 -19.71 -8.66 -11.37
C CYS A 53 -20.77 -9.10 -10.36
N PHE A 54 -20.82 -8.43 -9.20
CA PHE A 54 -21.81 -8.73 -8.18
C PHE A 54 -23.23 -8.44 -8.63
N ASP A 55 -23.49 -7.27 -9.24
CA ASP A 55 -24.80 -6.90 -9.81
C ASP A 55 -25.33 -7.96 -10.78
N THR A 56 -24.44 -8.49 -11.64
CA THR A 56 -24.81 -9.54 -12.60
C THR A 56 -25.22 -10.83 -11.89
N VAL A 57 -24.46 -11.26 -10.87
CA VAL A 57 -24.75 -12.49 -10.12
C VAL A 57 -25.97 -12.30 -9.24
N TRP A 58 -26.11 -11.16 -8.58
CA TRP A 58 -27.26 -10.81 -7.77
C TRP A 58 -28.56 -10.88 -8.58
N ASN A 59 -28.65 -10.13 -9.68
CA ASN A 59 -29.88 -10.02 -10.47
C ASN A 59 -30.24 -11.31 -11.21
N ASN A 60 -29.26 -12.09 -11.66
CA ASN A 60 -29.52 -13.29 -12.45
C ASN A 60 -29.79 -14.56 -11.63
N TYR A 61 -29.22 -14.63 -10.42
CA TYR A 61 -29.28 -15.85 -9.58
C TYR A 61 -29.97 -15.62 -8.24
N TYR A 62 -29.40 -14.76 -7.39
CA TYR A 62 -29.85 -14.66 -6.00
C TYR A 62 -31.19 -13.96 -5.86
N ASN A 63 -31.37 -12.82 -6.50
CA ASN A 63 -32.62 -12.08 -6.44
C ASN A 63 -33.81 -12.89 -7.00
N LYS A 64 -33.59 -13.66 -8.07
CA LYS A 64 -34.62 -14.54 -8.65
C LYS A 64 -34.96 -15.76 -7.77
N ALA A 65 -34.00 -16.20 -6.94
CA ALA A 65 -34.17 -17.32 -6.04
C ALA A 65 -34.89 -16.94 -4.73
N MET A 66 -35.07 -15.65 -4.47
CA MET A 66 -35.77 -15.17 -3.26
C MET A 66 -37.29 -15.31 -3.39
N ARG A 67 -37.95 -15.53 -2.25
CA ARG A 67 -39.44 -15.56 -2.18
C ARG A 67 -40.04 -14.24 -2.63
N ASP A 68 -39.45 -13.13 -2.14
CA ASP A 68 -39.84 -11.76 -2.46
C ASP A 68 -38.65 -11.09 -3.13
N PRO A 69 -38.58 -11.05 -4.48
CA PRO A 69 -37.49 -10.42 -5.19
C PRO A 69 -37.40 -8.93 -4.90
N PHE A 70 -36.16 -8.46 -4.74
CA PHE A 70 -35.91 -7.03 -4.55
C PHE A 70 -36.22 -6.24 -5.82
N TRP A 71 -36.87 -5.09 -5.63
CA TRP A 71 -37.14 -4.13 -6.69
C TRP A 71 -35.91 -3.22 -6.91
N HIS A 72 -35.99 -2.35 -7.88
CA HIS A 72 -34.88 -1.50 -8.33
C HIS A 72 -34.03 -0.88 -7.18
N ASN A 73 -34.66 -0.23 -6.23
CA ASN A 73 -33.98 0.41 -5.08
C ASN A 73 -33.30 -0.63 -4.17
N GLY A 74 -33.90 -1.79 -3.97
CA GLY A 74 -33.32 -2.88 -3.20
C GLY A 74 -32.10 -3.47 -3.86
N ASN A 75 -32.10 -3.62 -5.18
CA ASN A 75 -30.95 -4.11 -5.93
C ASN A 75 -29.76 -3.14 -5.84
N ILE A 76 -30.00 -1.83 -5.96
CA ILE A 76 -28.99 -0.79 -5.76
C ILE A 76 -28.40 -0.86 -4.36
N LEU A 77 -29.24 -1.05 -3.33
CA LEU A 77 -28.80 -1.17 -1.95
C LEU A 77 -27.85 -2.38 -1.76
N MET A 78 -28.17 -3.55 -2.33
CA MET A 78 -27.34 -4.73 -2.24
C MET A 78 -25.97 -4.53 -2.91
N VAL A 79 -25.94 -3.90 -4.08
CA VAL A 79 -24.69 -3.54 -4.74
C VAL A 79 -23.87 -2.53 -3.91
N ALA A 80 -24.55 -1.58 -3.27
CA ALA A 80 -23.89 -0.60 -2.39
C ALA A 80 -23.29 -1.27 -1.12
N ILE A 81 -24.01 -2.21 -0.50
CA ILE A 81 -23.51 -3.00 0.62
C ILE A 81 -22.26 -3.78 0.20
N TYR A 82 -22.32 -4.47 -0.95
CA TYR A 82 -21.17 -5.17 -1.49
C TYR A 82 -19.96 -4.25 -1.71
N ALA A 83 -20.18 -3.06 -2.28
CA ALA A 83 -19.13 -2.07 -2.48
C ALA A 83 -18.46 -1.65 -1.17
N VAL A 84 -19.24 -1.38 -0.12
CA VAL A 84 -18.74 -1.02 1.21
C VAL A 84 -17.91 -2.16 1.81
N LEU A 85 -18.40 -3.40 1.73
CA LEU A 85 -17.69 -4.58 2.20
C LEU A 85 -16.36 -4.77 1.46
N TYR A 86 -16.38 -4.72 0.13
CA TYR A 86 -15.16 -4.87 -0.65
C TYR A 86 -14.15 -3.75 -0.37
N ILE A 87 -14.58 -2.48 -0.33
CA ILE A 87 -13.70 -1.35 -0.04
C ILE A 87 -13.08 -1.49 1.37
N SER A 88 -13.88 -1.90 2.35
CA SER A 88 -13.43 -2.12 3.72
C SER A 88 -12.36 -3.22 3.78
N MET A 89 -12.62 -4.37 3.17
CA MET A 89 -11.68 -5.50 3.11
C MET A 89 -10.42 -5.14 2.33
N ALA A 90 -10.55 -4.53 1.15
CA ALA A 90 -9.41 -4.12 0.34
C ALA A 90 -8.52 -3.08 1.06
N LYS A 91 -9.11 -2.15 1.83
CA LYS A 91 -8.34 -1.21 2.68
C LYS A 91 -7.60 -1.94 3.80
N THR A 92 -8.23 -2.89 4.47
CA THR A 92 -7.63 -3.69 5.54
C THR A 92 -6.39 -4.44 5.05
N PHE A 93 -6.45 -5.03 3.86
CA PHE A 93 -5.32 -5.74 3.25
C PHE A 93 -4.40 -4.85 2.41
N ASN A 94 -4.56 -3.51 2.42
CA ASN A 94 -3.78 -2.56 1.62
C ASN A 94 -3.89 -2.76 0.09
N GLY A 95 -4.98 -3.31 -0.40
CA GLY A 95 -5.21 -3.65 -1.81
C GLY A 95 -5.20 -2.46 -2.79
N PHE A 96 -5.30 -1.21 -2.31
CA PHE A 96 -5.26 -0.01 -3.14
C PHE A 96 -3.90 0.71 -3.16
N ARG A 97 -2.84 0.12 -2.58
CA ARG A 97 -1.51 0.75 -2.50
C ARG A 97 -0.66 0.52 -3.75
N LEU A 98 -1.12 1.00 -4.88
CA LEU A 98 -0.36 0.95 -6.14
C LEU A 98 1.00 1.65 -6.01
N GLY A 99 2.08 0.99 -6.46
CA GLY A 99 3.46 1.52 -6.43
C GLY A 99 4.16 1.44 -5.07
N TYR A 100 3.51 0.96 -4.01
CA TYR A 100 4.16 0.64 -2.74
C TYR A 100 4.63 -0.81 -2.69
N ASP A 101 3.79 -1.74 -3.12
CA ASP A 101 4.08 -3.16 -3.15
C ASP A 101 4.46 -3.64 -4.55
N LYS A 102 5.11 -4.79 -4.63
CA LYS A 102 5.30 -5.49 -5.91
C LYS A 102 3.95 -5.98 -6.42
N PHE A 103 3.91 -6.32 -7.71
CA PHE A 103 2.74 -6.93 -8.34
C PHE A 103 2.13 -8.06 -7.49
N THR A 104 2.97 -8.99 -7.01
CA THR A 104 2.51 -10.15 -6.20
C THR A 104 1.85 -9.74 -4.88
N GLY A 105 2.38 -8.71 -4.20
CA GLY A 105 1.80 -8.20 -2.97
C GLY A 105 0.46 -7.50 -3.22
N LEU A 106 0.38 -6.66 -4.24
CA LEU A 106 -0.84 -5.98 -4.63
C LEU A 106 -1.94 -6.96 -5.04
N PHE A 107 -1.60 -7.93 -5.90
CA PHE A 107 -2.51 -8.99 -6.33
C PHE A 107 -2.99 -9.85 -5.15
N GLY A 108 -2.07 -10.30 -4.29
CA GLY A 108 -2.42 -11.08 -3.08
C GLY A 108 -3.36 -10.33 -2.14
N SER A 109 -3.14 -9.02 -1.94
CA SER A 109 -4.01 -8.15 -1.16
C SER A 109 -5.42 -8.03 -1.76
N GLN A 110 -5.53 -7.96 -3.08
CA GLN A 110 -6.81 -7.96 -3.79
C GLN A 110 -7.55 -9.29 -3.65
N VAL A 111 -6.84 -10.40 -3.79
CA VAL A 111 -7.44 -11.75 -3.62
C VAL A 111 -8.00 -11.92 -2.21
N LEU A 112 -7.24 -11.54 -1.17
CA LEU A 112 -7.72 -11.60 0.21
C LEU A 112 -8.93 -10.69 0.44
N GLY A 113 -8.91 -9.49 -0.14
CA GLY A 113 -10.03 -8.55 -0.08
C GLY A 113 -11.30 -9.11 -0.72
N VAL A 114 -11.20 -9.72 -1.90
CA VAL A 114 -12.31 -10.35 -2.61
C VAL A 114 -12.85 -11.55 -1.84
N LEU A 115 -11.97 -12.43 -1.36
CA LEU A 115 -12.39 -13.62 -0.60
C LEU A 115 -13.14 -13.22 0.68
N GLY A 116 -12.62 -12.23 1.43
CA GLY A 116 -13.27 -11.74 2.64
C GLY A 116 -14.63 -11.09 2.36
N ALA A 117 -14.70 -10.23 1.34
CA ALA A 117 -15.95 -9.58 0.95
C ALA A 117 -17.01 -10.58 0.48
N ASN A 118 -16.64 -11.51 -0.40
CA ASN A 118 -17.56 -12.52 -0.93
C ASN A 118 -18.03 -13.51 0.15
N PHE A 119 -17.18 -13.83 1.11
CA PHE A 119 -17.56 -14.67 2.25
C PHE A 119 -18.64 -14.00 3.11
N ILE A 120 -18.42 -12.74 3.49
CA ILE A 120 -19.40 -11.98 4.28
C ILE A 120 -20.68 -11.77 3.49
N GLU A 121 -20.57 -11.42 2.21
CA GLU A 121 -21.72 -11.20 1.33
C GLU A 121 -22.56 -12.47 1.17
N PHE A 122 -21.93 -13.64 1.03
CA PHE A 122 -22.66 -14.91 0.96
C PHE A 122 -23.47 -15.18 2.23
N ILE A 123 -22.92 -14.85 3.40
CA ILE A 123 -23.64 -14.98 4.68
C ILE A 123 -24.83 -14.02 4.68
N LEU A 124 -24.66 -12.76 4.28
CA LEU A 124 -25.73 -11.77 4.25
C LEU A 124 -26.86 -12.19 3.30
N VAL A 125 -26.50 -12.60 2.07
CA VAL A 125 -27.47 -13.07 1.06
C VAL A 125 -28.22 -14.31 1.57
N SER A 126 -27.55 -15.23 2.23
CA SER A 126 -28.16 -16.45 2.80
C SER A 126 -29.13 -16.14 3.96
N LEU A 127 -28.79 -15.15 4.80
CA LEU A 127 -29.67 -14.68 5.88
C LEU A 127 -30.93 -14.02 5.33
N ILE A 128 -30.79 -13.17 4.32
CA ILE A 128 -31.91 -12.49 3.66
C ILE A 128 -32.82 -13.51 2.95
N GLY A 129 -32.23 -14.47 2.24
CA GLY A 129 -32.94 -15.49 1.49
C GLY A 129 -33.68 -16.54 2.35
N ARG A 130 -33.50 -16.50 3.67
CA ARG A 130 -34.14 -17.44 4.64
C ARG A 130 -34.03 -18.92 4.28
N GLY A 131 -32.99 -19.30 3.54
CA GLY A 131 -32.79 -20.67 3.09
C GLY A 131 -31.36 -20.98 2.65
N ARG A 132 -31.09 -22.26 2.35
CA ARG A 132 -29.81 -22.68 1.79
C ARG A 132 -29.73 -22.27 0.33
N LEU A 133 -29.05 -21.16 0.06
CA LEU A 133 -28.78 -20.70 -1.30
C LEU A 133 -27.61 -21.49 -1.91
N ASN A 134 -27.63 -21.65 -3.22
CA ASN A 134 -26.53 -22.28 -3.93
C ASN A 134 -25.28 -21.39 -3.86
N ILE A 135 -24.15 -21.96 -3.40
CA ILE A 135 -22.86 -21.27 -3.32
C ILE A 135 -22.16 -21.14 -4.68
N ALA A 136 -22.52 -21.96 -5.67
CA ALA A 136 -21.83 -22.02 -6.95
C ALA A 136 -21.76 -20.65 -7.69
N PRO A 137 -22.80 -19.82 -7.77
CA PRO A 137 -22.71 -18.51 -8.45
C PRO A 137 -21.67 -17.59 -7.83
N ILE A 138 -21.53 -17.54 -6.49
CA ILE A 138 -20.56 -16.68 -5.84
C ILE A 138 -19.14 -17.23 -6.00
N LEU A 139 -18.95 -18.55 -6.07
CA LEU A 139 -17.65 -19.16 -6.36
C LEU A 139 -17.19 -18.82 -7.80
N VAL A 140 -18.09 -18.94 -8.77
CA VAL A 140 -17.80 -18.55 -10.17
C VAL A 140 -17.46 -17.06 -10.24
N MET A 141 -18.25 -16.21 -9.57
CA MET A 141 -17.98 -14.77 -9.46
C MET A 141 -16.61 -14.51 -8.88
N THR A 142 -16.24 -15.20 -7.80
CA THR A 142 -14.94 -15.06 -7.14
C THR A 142 -13.79 -15.38 -8.09
N VAL A 143 -13.90 -16.46 -8.87
CA VAL A 143 -12.88 -16.81 -9.88
C VAL A 143 -12.74 -15.71 -10.95
N ILE A 144 -13.88 -15.19 -11.45
CA ILE A 144 -13.87 -14.09 -12.41
C ILE A 144 -13.23 -12.82 -11.80
N GLN A 145 -13.57 -12.49 -10.56
CA GLN A 145 -13.01 -11.33 -9.84
C GLN A 145 -11.50 -11.48 -9.59
N VAL A 146 -11.03 -12.68 -9.27
CA VAL A 146 -9.59 -12.96 -9.15
C VAL A 146 -8.87 -12.77 -10.48
N ALA A 147 -9.46 -13.20 -11.60
CA ALA A 147 -8.92 -12.95 -12.94
C ALA A 147 -8.87 -11.45 -13.28
N ILE A 148 -9.95 -10.72 -12.94
CA ILE A 148 -9.98 -9.25 -13.10
C ILE A 148 -8.92 -8.58 -12.21
N ALA A 149 -8.77 -9.01 -10.95
CA ALA A 149 -7.75 -8.50 -10.04
C ALA A 149 -6.33 -8.72 -10.58
N PHE A 150 -6.08 -9.88 -11.18
CA PHE A 150 -4.79 -10.18 -11.82
C PHE A 150 -4.51 -9.22 -12.98
N ALA A 151 -5.45 -9.11 -13.91
CA ALA A 151 -5.33 -8.23 -15.07
C ALA A 151 -5.16 -6.76 -14.65
N TRP A 152 -5.97 -6.30 -13.69
CA TRP A 152 -5.90 -4.95 -13.14
C TRP A 152 -4.54 -4.69 -12.46
N SER A 153 -4.09 -5.59 -11.59
CA SER A 153 -2.80 -5.45 -10.89
C SER A 153 -1.65 -5.40 -11.89
N TYR A 154 -1.69 -6.22 -12.94
CA TYR A 154 -0.66 -6.26 -13.98
C TYR A 154 -0.62 -4.94 -14.77
N VAL A 155 -1.77 -4.52 -15.31
CA VAL A 155 -1.87 -3.33 -16.15
C VAL A 155 -1.50 -2.06 -15.37
N PHE A 156 -2.07 -1.87 -14.18
CA PHE A 156 -1.81 -0.65 -13.40
C PHE A 156 -0.41 -0.62 -12.78
N THR A 157 0.19 -1.76 -12.44
CA THR A 157 1.61 -1.81 -12.03
C THR A 157 2.50 -1.45 -13.20
N TRP A 158 2.21 -1.94 -14.40
CA TRP A 158 2.95 -1.60 -15.61
C TRP A 158 2.84 -0.10 -15.95
N ILE A 159 1.62 0.47 -15.95
CA ILE A 159 1.40 1.90 -16.14
C ILE A 159 2.16 2.72 -15.10
N TYR A 160 2.08 2.32 -13.82
CA TYR A 160 2.77 3.02 -12.75
C TYR A 160 4.29 3.04 -12.93
N GLN A 161 4.88 1.91 -13.29
CA GLN A 161 6.34 1.82 -13.55
C GLN A 161 6.77 2.60 -14.79
N ALA A 162 5.93 2.65 -15.83
CA ALA A 162 6.19 3.45 -17.04
C ALA A 162 6.18 4.96 -16.74
N VAL A 163 5.22 5.42 -15.93
CA VAL A 163 5.08 6.85 -15.58
C VAL A 163 6.06 7.28 -14.49
N TYR A 164 6.43 6.37 -13.57
CA TYR A 164 7.28 6.66 -12.41
C TYR A 164 8.52 5.75 -12.42
N PRO A 165 9.56 6.08 -13.19
CA PRO A 165 10.82 5.33 -13.19
C PRO A 165 11.46 5.36 -11.79
N PRO A 166 12.31 4.36 -11.48
CA PRO A 166 12.99 4.27 -10.20
C PRO A 166 13.87 5.50 -9.96
N ARG A 167 13.82 6.03 -8.72
CA ARG A 167 14.56 7.24 -8.35
C ARG A 167 16.04 6.94 -8.22
N ARG A 168 16.86 7.86 -8.73
CA ARG A 168 18.32 7.84 -8.56
C ARG A 168 18.66 8.28 -7.15
N MET A 169 19.34 7.43 -6.39
CA MET A 169 19.62 7.64 -4.98
C MET A 169 21.09 7.49 -4.68
N ILE A 170 21.54 8.25 -3.67
CA ILE A 170 22.85 8.09 -3.03
C ILE A 170 22.66 7.54 -1.62
N ILE A 171 23.60 6.72 -1.15
CA ILE A 171 23.66 6.28 0.24
C ILE A 171 24.85 6.92 0.96
N VAL A 172 24.57 7.60 2.10
CA VAL A 172 25.57 8.07 3.05
C VAL A 172 25.63 7.06 4.17
N TYR A 173 26.82 6.47 4.41
CA TYR A 173 26.99 5.38 5.34
C TYR A 173 28.14 5.62 6.32
N GLY A 174 27.96 5.13 7.57
CA GLY A 174 28.99 5.17 8.62
C GLY A 174 29.58 3.81 8.97
N ASN A 175 28.91 2.70 8.59
CA ASN A 175 29.36 1.36 8.98
C ASN A 175 29.12 0.36 7.85
N LYS A 176 29.79 -0.82 7.92
CA LYS A 176 29.71 -1.94 6.95
C LYS A 176 28.28 -2.50 6.79
N ASN A 177 27.38 -2.23 7.74
CA ASN A 177 25.96 -2.62 7.67
C ASN A 177 25.17 -1.98 6.50
N ALA A 178 25.71 -0.92 5.89
CA ALA A 178 25.14 -0.31 4.70
C ALA A 178 25.01 -1.30 3.53
N LYS A 179 25.95 -2.24 3.38
CA LYS A 179 25.88 -3.27 2.33
C LYS A 179 24.63 -4.12 2.42
N TYR A 180 24.19 -4.46 3.65
CA TYR A 180 22.95 -5.20 3.88
C TYR A 180 21.71 -4.39 3.49
N LEU A 181 21.69 -3.11 3.81
CA LEU A 181 20.59 -2.22 3.41
C LEU A 181 20.53 -2.05 1.89
N VAL A 182 21.69 -1.83 1.25
CA VAL A 182 21.79 -1.78 -0.22
C VAL A 182 21.29 -3.06 -0.86
N SER A 183 21.69 -4.22 -0.35
CA SER A 183 21.23 -5.53 -0.82
C SER A 183 19.71 -5.70 -0.68
N LYS A 184 19.12 -5.28 0.44
CA LYS A 184 17.65 -5.29 0.60
C LYS A 184 16.93 -4.33 -0.35
N MET A 185 17.47 -3.14 -0.55
CA MET A 185 16.87 -2.16 -1.44
C MET A 185 17.03 -2.52 -2.91
N SER A 186 18.11 -3.21 -3.28
CA SER A 186 18.32 -3.71 -4.66
C SER A 186 17.29 -4.76 -5.08
N VAL A 187 16.64 -5.44 -4.14
CA VAL A 187 15.48 -6.31 -4.43
C VAL A 187 14.30 -5.52 -5.01
N ARG A 188 14.24 -4.19 -4.75
CA ARG A 188 13.22 -3.26 -5.23
C ARG A 188 13.75 -2.31 -6.29
N ASN A 189 14.44 -2.85 -7.31
CA ASN A 189 14.97 -2.06 -8.44
C ASN A 189 13.87 -1.34 -9.25
N ASP A 190 12.63 -1.80 -9.10
CA ASP A 190 11.43 -1.16 -9.63
C ASP A 190 11.16 0.24 -9.04
N LYS A 191 11.66 0.50 -7.83
CA LYS A 191 11.38 1.72 -7.07
C LYS A 191 12.63 2.52 -6.71
N TYR A 192 13.73 1.85 -6.41
CA TYR A 192 14.97 2.42 -5.90
C TYR A 192 16.16 2.05 -6.77
N ARG A 193 16.90 3.05 -7.23
CA ARG A 193 18.16 2.84 -7.96
C ARG A 193 19.29 3.55 -7.21
N ILE A 194 20.07 2.79 -6.44
CA ILE A 194 21.24 3.32 -5.74
C ILE A 194 22.36 3.46 -6.78
N CYS A 195 22.77 4.71 -7.08
CA CYS A 195 23.75 5.04 -8.10
C CYS A 195 25.11 5.35 -7.51
N ALA A 196 25.18 5.81 -6.26
CA ALA A 196 26.41 6.23 -5.59
C ALA A 196 26.38 5.88 -4.10
N SER A 197 27.55 5.81 -3.50
CA SER A 197 27.74 5.66 -2.05
C SER A 197 28.88 6.55 -1.58
N ILE A 198 28.70 7.24 -0.46
CA ILE A 198 29.70 8.12 0.14
C ILE A 198 29.84 7.79 1.61
N SER A 199 31.07 7.83 2.12
CA SER A 199 31.37 7.60 3.54
C SER A 199 31.02 8.84 4.37
N CYS A 200 30.60 8.66 5.62
CA CYS A 200 30.43 9.75 6.57
C CYS A 200 31.76 10.38 7.05
N GLU A 201 32.89 9.81 6.69
CA GLU A 201 34.25 10.32 7.01
C GLU A 201 34.68 11.42 6.03
N GLU A 202 34.03 11.55 4.90
CA GLU A 202 34.25 12.62 3.92
C GLU A 202 33.85 13.99 4.52
N SER A 203 34.31 15.07 3.88
CA SER A 203 33.94 16.42 4.33
C SER A 203 32.43 16.66 4.16
N LEU A 204 31.83 17.45 5.06
CA LEU A 204 30.41 17.80 4.98
C LEU A 204 30.06 18.41 3.63
N GLU A 205 30.92 19.30 3.11
CA GLU A 205 30.71 20.01 1.84
C GLU A 205 30.71 19.03 0.64
N ASP A 206 31.56 18.02 0.64
CA ASP A 206 31.62 17.02 -0.42
C ASP A 206 30.39 16.11 -0.36
N ILE A 207 29.94 15.72 0.84
CA ILE A 207 28.71 14.95 1.03
C ILE A 207 27.50 15.73 0.52
N GLU A 208 27.36 17.00 0.86
CA GLU A 208 26.27 17.88 0.44
C GLU A 208 26.28 18.10 -1.08
N ARG A 209 27.47 18.33 -1.66
CA ARG A 209 27.63 18.48 -3.11
C ARG A 209 27.22 17.22 -3.88
N GLU A 210 27.55 16.05 -3.35
CA GLU A 210 27.20 14.79 -3.99
C GLU A 210 25.70 14.47 -3.85
N ILE A 211 25.10 14.79 -2.70
CA ILE A 211 23.65 14.63 -2.48
C ILE A 211 22.85 15.46 -3.49
N LEU A 212 23.27 16.68 -3.81
CA LEU A 212 22.58 17.57 -4.78
C LEU A 212 22.50 16.99 -6.19
N LYS A 213 23.37 16.05 -6.56
CA LYS A 213 23.34 15.39 -7.89
C LYS A 213 22.28 14.29 -7.97
N HIS A 214 21.59 13.95 -6.86
CA HIS A 214 20.68 12.83 -6.76
C HIS A 214 19.28 13.27 -6.34
N GLU A 215 18.24 12.49 -6.74
CA GLU A 215 16.84 12.79 -6.41
C GLU A 215 16.46 12.42 -4.97
N ALA A 216 17.23 11.55 -4.36
CA ALA A 216 17.01 11.10 -2.99
C ALA A 216 18.30 10.62 -2.32
N VAL A 217 18.32 10.67 -1.01
CA VAL A 217 19.44 10.20 -0.18
C VAL A 217 18.96 9.17 0.85
N ILE A 218 19.82 8.18 1.10
CA ILE A 218 19.63 7.21 2.18
C ILE A 218 20.71 7.51 3.24
N ILE A 219 20.29 7.77 4.46
CA ILE A 219 21.18 7.99 5.60
C ILE A 219 21.18 6.72 6.45
N SER A 220 22.32 6.05 6.52
CA SER A 220 22.45 4.78 7.24
C SER A 220 23.61 4.82 8.22
N ASP A 221 23.29 4.68 9.52
CA ASP A 221 24.23 4.45 10.61
C ASP A 221 25.39 5.46 10.68
N ILE A 222 25.08 6.75 10.63
CA ILE A 222 26.05 7.85 10.79
C ILE A 222 25.93 8.49 12.19
N PRO A 223 26.95 9.27 12.64
CA PRO A 223 26.88 10.04 13.89
C PRO A 223 25.68 10.99 13.92
N ASN A 224 25.10 11.21 15.12
CA ASN A 224 23.88 12.01 15.27
C ASN A 224 24.05 13.47 14.81
N ASP A 225 25.21 14.06 15.08
CA ASP A 225 25.48 15.46 14.71
C ASP A 225 25.50 15.65 13.19
N LEU A 226 26.20 14.76 12.48
CA LEU A 226 26.23 14.76 11.02
C LEU A 226 24.83 14.46 10.44
N ARG A 227 24.12 13.49 11.03
CA ARG A 227 22.76 13.14 10.63
C ARG A 227 21.81 14.35 10.71
N ASN A 228 21.86 15.09 11.81
CA ASN A 228 21.01 16.26 12.01
C ASN A 228 21.33 17.38 11.02
N LYS A 229 22.62 17.60 10.72
CA LYS A 229 23.04 18.56 9.69
C LYS A 229 22.53 18.17 8.31
N LEU A 230 22.76 16.92 7.91
CA LEU A 230 22.29 16.41 6.62
C LEU A 230 20.76 16.41 6.49
N LEU A 231 20.03 16.14 7.58
CA LEU A 231 18.57 16.22 7.59
C LEU A 231 18.06 17.64 7.34
N LYS A 232 18.65 18.63 8.00
CA LYS A 232 18.31 20.05 7.76
C LYS A 232 18.62 20.44 6.31
N PHE A 233 19.81 20.12 5.83
CA PHE A 233 20.26 20.41 4.48
C PHE A 233 19.32 19.80 3.42
N THR A 234 18.98 18.50 3.56
CA THR A 234 18.10 17.82 2.60
C THR A 234 16.67 18.33 2.65
N PHE A 235 16.19 18.73 3.84
CA PHE A 235 14.86 19.32 4.01
C PHE A 235 14.80 20.71 3.32
N GLU A 236 15.78 21.56 3.54
CA GLU A 236 15.89 22.90 2.92
C GLU A 236 15.95 22.80 1.39
N ASN A 237 16.66 21.81 0.85
CA ASN A 237 16.78 21.57 -0.59
C ASN A 237 15.68 20.68 -1.17
N SER A 238 14.63 20.35 -0.39
CA SER A 238 13.50 19.51 -0.84
C SER A 238 13.93 18.12 -1.38
N ILE A 239 15.09 17.60 -0.92
CA ILE A 239 15.60 16.28 -1.30
C ILE A 239 14.93 15.21 -0.45
N ARG A 240 14.41 14.16 -1.09
CA ARG A 240 13.76 13.05 -0.40
C ARG A 240 14.77 12.22 0.40
N THR A 241 14.60 12.16 1.71
CA THR A 241 15.53 11.50 2.62
C THR A 241 14.92 10.23 3.21
N TYR A 242 15.65 9.12 3.11
CA TYR A 242 15.33 7.85 3.76
C TYR A 242 16.32 7.64 4.91
N ILE A 243 15.81 7.42 6.10
CA ILE A 243 16.63 7.30 7.30
C ILE A 243 16.47 5.89 7.85
N ASN A 244 17.60 5.24 8.19
CA ASN A 244 17.56 4.04 9.01
C ASN A 244 17.36 4.48 10.47
N PRO A 245 16.16 4.20 11.08
CA PRO A 245 15.85 4.70 12.40
C PRO A 245 16.72 4.04 13.46
N LYS A 246 17.25 4.82 14.41
CA LYS A 246 17.87 4.35 15.64
C LYS A 246 16.80 4.08 16.71
N LEU A 247 17.17 3.39 17.77
CA LEU A 247 16.24 3.08 18.87
C LEU A 247 15.60 4.35 19.46
N SER A 248 16.39 5.42 19.62
CA SER A 248 15.90 6.73 20.06
C SER A 248 14.77 7.28 19.16
N ASP A 249 14.91 7.13 17.85
CA ASP A 249 13.90 7.62 16.89
C ASP A 249 12.59 6.83 17.02
N ILE A 250 12.71 5.51 17.27
CA ILE A 250 11.55 4.64 17.47
C ILE A 250 10.81 5.03 18.76
N ILE A 251 11.55 5.32 19.84
CA ILE A 251 10.98 5.77 21.12
C ILE A 251 10.27 7.10 20.96
N VAL A 252 10.92 8.09 20.32
CA VAL A 252 10.35 9.42 20.08
C VAL A 252 9.11 9.33 19.19
N ARG A 253 9.12 8.47 18.17
CA ARG A 253 7.95 8.26 17.28
C ARG A 253 6.75 7.64 18.00
N GLY A 254 7.00 6.88 19.07
CA GLY A 254 5.95 6.26 19.90
C GLY A 254 5.52 7.14 21.08
N ALA A 255 6.14 8.32 21.27
CA ALA A 255 5.81 9.22 22.35
C ALA A 255 4.43 9.88 22.14
N GLU A 256 3.77 10.20 23.22
CA GLU A 256 2.50 10.93 23.23
C GLU A 256 2.78 12.43 23.16
N ASP A 257 2.01 13.14 22.31
CA ASP A 257 2.08 14.60 22.26
C ASP A 257 1.44 15.17 23.53
N PHE A 258 2.22 15.93 24.27
CA PHE A 258 1.81 16.60 25.48
C PHE A 258 2.07 18.10 25.37
N HIS A 259 1.10 18.92 25.70
CA HIS A 259 1.23 20.38 25.70
C HIS A 259 1.24 20.91 27.12
N LEU A 260 2.29 21.58 27.51
CA LEU A 260 2.36 22.33 28.73
C LEU A 260 2.28 23.83 28.38
N PHE A 261 1.10 24.40 28.49
CA PHE A 261 0.78 25.75 27.99
C PHE A 261 1.13 25.84 26.49
N ASP A 262 2.00 26.74 26.08
CA ASP A 262 2.42 26.96 24.69
C ASP A 262 3.64 26.11 24.28
N THR A 263 4.14 25.26 25.17
CA THR A 263 5.33 24.44 24.89
C THR A 263 4.94 23.02 24.54
N PRO A 264 5.19 22.56 23.29
CA PRO A 264 4.98 21.19 22.91
C PRO A 264 6.04 20.29 23.54
N LEU A 265 5.63 19.20 24.18
CA LEU A 265 6.49 18.20 24.80
C LEU A 265 6.12 16.82 24.28
N LEU A 266 7.11 15.94 24.18
CA LEU A 266 6.93 14.54 23.83
C LEU A 266 7.11 13.67 25.08
N LEU A 267 6.05 12.97 25.48
CA LEU A 267 6.06 12.10 26.63
C LEU A 267 6.34 10.65 26.20
N ALA A 268 7.58 10.20 26.38
CA ALA A 268 7.96 8.82 26.12
C ALA A 268 7.79 7.99 27.40
N ARG A 269 6.94 6.96 27.33
CA ARG A 269 6.71 6.00 28.43
C ARG A 269 6.95 4.59 27.95
N ASN A 270 7.34 3.72 28.86
CA ASN A 270 7.41 2.28 28.62
C ASN A 270 6.27 1.57 29.40
N ASP A 271 5.03 1.92 29.08
CA ASP A 271 3.87 1.40 29.81
C ASP A 271 3.46 -0.02 29.33
N GLY A 272 4.14 -0.57 28.33
CA GLY A 272 3.79 -1.83 27.70
C GLY A 272 2.42 -1.79 27.00
N LEU A 273 1.73 -2.92 27.00
CA LEU A 273 0.38 -3.00 26.43
C LEU A 273 -0.64 -2.38 27.39
N ARG A 274 -1.49 -1.47 26.89
CA ARG A 274 -2.63 -0.94 27.64
C ARG A 274 -3.56 -2.10 28.06
N TRP A 275 -4.30 -1.91 29.15
CA TRP A 275 -5.17 -2.96 29.68
C TRP A 275 -6.21 -3.44 28.65
N GLU A 276 -6.76 -2.55 27.82
CA GLU A 276 -7.68 -2.88 26.73
C GLU A 276 -7.02 -3.78 25.68
N GLN A 277 -5.78 -3.45 25.29
CA GLN A 277 -5.00 -4.26 24.34
C GLN A 277 -4.69 -5.65 24.92
N ARG A 278 -4.41 -5.73 26.23
CA ARG A 278 -4.22 -7.00 26.94
C ARG A 278 -5.51 -7.82 26.98
N ALA A 279 -6.65 -7.17 27.21
CA ALA A 279 -7.96 -7.84 27.22
C ALA A 279 -8.31 -8.38 25.82
N VAL A 280 -8.18 -7.55 24.78
CA VAL A 280 -8.42 -7.98 23.38
C VAL A 280 -7.49 -9.11 22.98
N LYS A 281 -6.20 -8.99 23.30
CA LYS A 281 -5.24 -10.08 23.07
C LYS A 281 -5.69 -11.37 23.76
N ARG A 282 -6.09 -11.32 25.04
CA ARG A 282 -6.52 -12.51 25.80
C ARG A 282 -7.76 -13.15 25.20
N ILE A 283 -8.73 -12.35 24.77
CA ILE A 283 -9.94 -12.85 24.08
C ILE A 283 -9.55 -13.55 22.78
N LEU A 284 -8.70 -12.92 21.97
CA LEU A 284 -8.22 -13.53 20.72
C LEU A 284 -7.45 -14.84 20.96
N ASP A 285 -6.57 -14.87 21.96
CA ASP A 285 -5.82 -16.07 22.32
C ASP A 285 -6.77 -17.24 22.72
N ILE A 286 -7.82 -16.94 23.50
CA ILE A 286 -8.84 -17.92 23.91
C ILE A 286 -9.64 -18.40 22.70
N VAL A 287 -10.14 -17.51 21.86
CA VAL A 287 -10.93 -17.85 20.67
C VAL A 287 -10.11 -18.70 19.69
N LEU A 288 -8.87 -18.29 19.42
CA LEU A 288 -7.99 -19.03 18.51
C LEU A 288 -7.60 -20.39 19.06
N SER A 289 -7.30 -20.48 20.36
CA SER A 289 -6.97 -21.77 20.99
C SER A 289 -8.17 -22.70 21.03
N ALA A 290 -9.37 -22.20 21.32
CA ALA A 290 -10.60 -23.00 21.28
C ALA A 290 -10.90 -23.49 19.86
N ALA A 291 -10.78 -22.62 18.86
CA ALA A 291 -10.94 -23.00 17.45
C ALA A 291 -9.91 -24.06 17.03
N ALA A 292 -8.65 -23.88 17.41
CA ALA A 292 -7.60 -24.84 17.13
C ALA A 292 -7.88 -26.21 17.79
N LEU A 293 -8.39 -26.26 19.05
CA LEU A 293 -8.78 -27.47 19.72
C LEU A 293 -9.93 -28.18 19.00
N VAL A 294 -10.95 -27.43 18.56
CA VAL A 294 -12.07 -28.01 17.79
C VAL A 294 -11.58 -28.63 16.48
N VAL A 295 -10.67 -27.96 15.77
CA VAL A 295 -10.11 -28.50 14.51
C VAL A 295 -9.18 -29.69 14.77
N ALA A 296 -8.41 -29.68 15.84
CA ALA A 296 -7.48 -30.76 16.17
C ALA A 296 -8.19 -31.99 16.79
N SER A 297 -9.34 -31.79 17.40
CA SER A 297 -10.12 -32.84 18.07
C SER A 297 -10.33 -34.11 17.24
N PRO A 298 -10.64 -34.08 15.92
CA PRO A 298 -10.80 -35.31 15.14
C PRO A 298 -9.47 -36.02 14.83
N PHE A 299 -8.32 -35.44 15.11
CA PHE A 299 -6.98 -35.99 14.87
C PHE A 299 -6.29 -36.48 16.16
N MET A 300 -6.88 -36.21 17.32
CA MET A 300 -6.45 -36.69 18.64
C MET A 300 -7.23 -37.90 19.05
#